data_9e30d235094af0a6063243291b56e498
#
_entry.id   9e30d235094af0a6063243291b56e498
#
_cell.length_a   1.000
_cell.length_b   1.000
_cell.length_c   1.000
_cell.angle_alpha   90.00
_cell.angle_beta   90.00
_cell.angle_gamma   90.00
#
_symmetry.space_group_name_H-M   'P 1'
#
loop_
_entity.id
_entity.type
_entity.pdbx_description
1 polymer ?
#
loop_
_entity_poly.entity_id
_entity_poly.type
_entity_poly.pdbx_seq_one_letter_code
_entity_poly.pdbx_strand_id
1 'polypeptide(L)'
;ATNAMHLVQKSEMIARIRTELNQLMKAIDNDKAQAEIRKMVKVLGEDEKMDKDWEHFSHHFDKVHSDFVVVLKEKFPSITPNELKLSAYLRMNLSTKEIAQLMNISVRGVEISRYRLRKKLGISSDVNLFDFLISIKGGNNQSGNMSY
;
A
#
# COMPACT_ATOMS: atom_id res chain seq x y z
N ALA A 1 10.73 0.09 -12.40
CA ALA A 1 9.59 0.93 -12.22
C ALA A 1 9.68 1.72 -10.92
N THR A 2 9.06 2.87 -10.91
CA THR A 2 9.11 3.78 -9.76
C THR A 2 8.56 3.17 -8.48
N ASN A 3 7.54 2.32 -8.59
CA ASN A 3 6.91 1.71 -7.41
C ASN A 3 7.84 0.76 -6.67
N ALA A 4 8.54 -0.12 -7.40
CA ALA A 4 9.49 -1.05 -6.80
C ALA A 4 10.67 -0.30 -6.18
N MET A 5 11.18 0.73 -6.87
CA MET A 5 12.26 1.56 -6.36
C MET A 5 11.85 2.30 -5.08
N HIS A 6 10.61 2.79 -5.03
CA HIS A 6 10.10 3.49 -3.85
C HIS A 6 10.05 2.56 -2.62
N LEU A 7 9.60 1.32 -2.79
CA LEU A 7 9.56 0.33 -1.69
C LEU A 7 10.97 -0.01 -1.20
N VAL A 8 11.91 -0.20 -2.11
CA VAL A 8 13.32 -0.48 -1.77
C VAL A 8 13.90 0.69 -0.98
N GLN A 9 13.69 1.92 -1.45
CA GLN A 9 14.19 3.13 -0.77
C GLN A 9 13.62 3.27 0.63
N LYS A 10 12.32 2.98 0.81
CA LYS A 10 11.68 3.02 2.12
C LYS A 10 12.31 2.00 3.08
N SER A 11 12.50 0.76 2.63
CA SER A 11 13.08 -0.30 3.44
C SER A 11 14.53 0.03 3.83
N GLU A 12 15.31 0.56 2.90
CA GLU A 12 16.69 0.96 3.16
C GLU A 12 16.78 2.10 4.17
N MET A 13 15.87 3.08 4.06
CA MET A 13 15.81 4.20 4.99
C MET A 13 15.48 3.73 6.40
N ILE A 14 14.49 2.86 6.54
CA ILE A 14 14.09 2.29 7.83
C ILE A 14 15.26 1.50 8.46
N ALA A 15 15.93 0.68 7.67
CA ALA A 15 17.07 -0.10 8.16
C ALA A 15 18.21 0.80 8.63
N ARG A 16 18.49 1.89 7.91
CA ARG A 16 19.52 2.86 8.28
C ARG A 16 19.17 3.57 9.57
N ILE A 17 17.93 4.05 9.70
CA ILE A 17 17.47 4.73 10.92
C ILE A 17 17.57 3.78 12.11
N ARG A 18 17.16 2.54 11.94
CA ARG A 18 17.27 1.51 13.01
C ARG A 18 18.71 1.31 13.46
N THR A 19 19.63 1.21 12.50
CA THR A 19 21.06 1.03 12.79
C THR A 19 21.61 2.22 13.56
N GLU A 20 21.28 3.45 13.13
CA GLU A 20 21.73 4.67 13.79
C GLU A 20 21.17 4.78 15.20
N LEU A 21 19.91 4.42 15.42
CA LEU A 21 19.31 4.43 16.74
C LEU A 21 19.98 3.42 17.67
N ASN A 22 20.32 2.23 17.16
CA ASN A 22 21.00 1.22 17.94
C ASN A 22 22.41 1.65 18.33
N GLN A 23 23.12 2.35 17.42
CA GLN A 23 24.43 2.90 17.71
C GLN A 23 24.37 4.01 18.77
N LEU A 24 23.36 4.89 18.68
CA LEU A 24 23.11 5.90 19.69
C LEU A 24 22.82 5.28 21.05
N MET A 25 22.04 4.21 21.07
CA MET A 25 21.71 3.50 22.31
C MET A 25 22.96 2.98 23.02
N LYS A 26 23.94 2.49 22.25
CA LYS A 26 25.21 2.00 22.80
C LYS A 26 26.07 3.13 23.38
N ALA A 27 25.95 4.33 22.81
CA ALA A 27 26.74 5.49 23.23
C ALA A 27 26.13 6.24 24.41
N ILE A 28 24.86 6.00 24.72
CA ILE A 28 24.15 6.71 25.78
C ILE A 28 24.12 5.86 27.04
N ASP A 29 24.55 6.46 28.14
CA ASP A 29 24.57 5.82 29.45
C ASP A 29 23.40 6.32 30.31
N ASN A 30 22.19 6.31 29.73
CA ASN A 30 20.98 6.79 30.39
C ASN A 30 19.83 5.84 30.08
N ASP A 31 19.31 5.16 31.10
CA ASP A 31 18.28 4.13 30.94
C ASP A 31 17.01 4.68 30.32
N LYS A 32 16.61 5.91 30.65
CA LYS A 32 15.40 6.52 30.11
C LYS A 32 15.54 6.79 28.63
N ALA A 33 16.68 7.33 28.20
CA ALA A 33 16.95 7.60 26.79
C ALA A 33 17.01 6.27 26.00
N GLN A 34 17.64 5.24 26.57
CA GLN A 34 17.67 3.92 25.95
C GLN A 34 16.28 3.33 25.77
N ALA A 35 15.39 3.50 26.76
CA ALA A 35 14.01 3.02 26.66
C ALA A 35 13.26 3.73 25.52
N GLU A 36 13.46 5.03 25.35
CA GLU A 36 12.83 5.77 24.26
C GLU A 36 13.33 5.31 22.89
N ILE A 37 14.63 5.06 22.78
CA ILE A 37 15.22 4.56 21.52
C ILE A 37 14.69 3.17 21.19
N ARG A 38 14.54 2.29 22.18
CA ARG A 38 13.95 0.95 21.97
C ARG A 38 12.53 1.03 21.45
N LYS A 39 11.73 1.98 21.94
CA LYS A 39 10.38 2.21 21.43
C LYS A 39 10.40 2.61 19.97
N MET A 40 11.31 3.49 19.59
CA MET A 40 11.46 3.93 18.19
C MET A 40 11.85 2.76 17.28
N VAL A 41 12.79 1.93 17.72
CA VAL A 41 13.22 0.74 16.94
C VAL A 41 12.05 -0.23 16.77
N LYS A 42 11.24 -0.41 17.79
CA LYS A 42 10.07 -1.28 17.74
C LYS A 42 9.04 -0.78 16.72
N VAL A 43 8.77 0.54 16.71
CA VAL A 43 7.83 1.14 15.76
C VAL A 43 8.31 0.94 14.32
N LEU A 44 9.62 1.12 14.07
CA LEU A 44 10.18 0.87 12.74
C LEU A 44 10.04 -0.58 12.31
N GLY A 45 10.20 -1.51 13.26
CA GLY A 45 9.99 -2.93 12.99
C GLY A 45 8.55 -3.28 12.64
N GLU A 46 7.61 -2.64 13.29
CA GLU A 46 6.19 -2.81 13.00
C GLU A 46 5.84 -2.30 11.60
N ASP A 47 6.44 -1.20 11.18
CA ASP A 47 6.22 -0.65 9.84
C ASP A 47 6.75 -1.60 8.76
N GLU A 48 7.92 -2.20 8.98
CA GLU A 48 8.46 -3.22 8.07
C GLU A 48 7.56 -4.45 7.99
N LYS A 49 7.00 -4.86 9.12
CA LYS A 49 6.08 -6.00 9.18
C LYS A 49 4.81 -5.70 8.38
N MET A 50 4.30 -4.49 8.47
CA MET A 50 3.12 -4.08 7.71
C MET A 50 3.37 -4.18 6.20
N ASP A 51 4.55 -3.84 5.72
CA ASP A 51 4.88 -3.97 4.31
C ASP A 51 4.90 -5.44 3.86
N LYS A 52 5.43 -6.33 4.69
CA LYS A 52 5.41 -7.77 4.41
C LYS A 52 3.99 -8.34 4.43
N ASP A 53 3.18 -7.87 5.37
CA ASP A 53 1.79 -8.29 5.47
C ASP A 53 1.02 -7.86 4.22
N TRP A 54 1.33 -6.69 3.66
CA TRP A 54 0.73 -6.26 2.40
C TRP A 54 1.12 -7.18 1.24
N GLU A 55 2.37 -7.61 1.15
CA GLU A 55 2.82 -8.52 0.10
C GLU A 55 2.04 -9.84 0.15
N HIS A 56 1.88 -10.41 1.35
CA HIS A 56 1.08 -11.61 1.55
C HIS A 56 -0.37 -11.40 1.18
N PHE A 57 -0.94 -10.30 1.64
CA PHE A 57 -2.33 -9.96 1.37
C PHE A 57 -2.59 -9.84 -0.13
N SER A 58 -1.74 -9.11 -0.85
CA SER A 58 -1.94 -8.88 -2.28
C SER A 58 -1.84 -10.17 -3.08
N HIS A 59 -0.96 -11.08 -2.68
CA HIS A 59 -0.85 -12.38 -3.33
C HIS A 59 -2.14 -13.19 -3.20
N HIS A 60 -2.71 -13.26 -2.00
CA HIS A 60 -3.99 -13.93 -1.76
C HIS A 60 -5.14 -13.21 -2.46
N PHE A 61 -5.15 -11.89 -2.39
CA PHE A 61 -6.16 -11.07 -3.03
C PHE A 61 -6.24 -11.34 -4.53
N ASP A 62 -5.08 -11.41 -5.18
CA ASP A 62 -5.00 -11.68 -6.62
C ASP A 62 -5.54 -13.07 -6.99
N LYS A 63 -5.31 -14.07 -6.16
CA LYS A 63 -5.84 -15.41 -6.39
C LYS A 63 -7.38 -15.43 -6.39
N VAL A 64 -7.97 -14.63 -5.51
CA VAL A 64 -9.44 -14.57 -5.36
C VAL A 64 -10.07 -13.62 -6.38
N HIS A 65 -9.37 -12.56 -6.75
CA HIS A 65 -9.91 -11.47 -7.56
C HIS A 65 -9.31 -11.37 -8.97
N SER A 66 -9.01 -12.51 -9.57
CA SER A 66 -8.58 -12.58 -10.98
C SER A 66 -7.36 -11.72 -11.28
N ASP A 67 -6.35 -11.80 -10.44
CA ASP A 67 -5.07 -11.08 -10.60
C ASP A 67 -5.23 -9.56 -10.68
N PHE A 68 -6.18 -9.03 -9.94
CA PHE A 68 -6.52 -7.61 -9.96
C PHE A 68 -5.30 -6.68 -9.82
N VAL A 69 -4.47 -6.91 -8.80
CA VAL A 69 -3.31 -6.05 -8.52
C VAL A 69 -2.30 -6.11 -9.66
N VAL A 70 -2.04 -7.33 -10.16
CA VAL A 70 -1.11 -7.53 -11.28
C VAL A 70 -1.62 -6.82 -12.52
N VAL A 71 -2.89 -7.00 -12.88
CA VAL A 71 -3.48 -6.38 -14.06
C VAL A 71 -3.52 -4.86 -13.94
N LEU A 72 -3.89 -4.36 -12.77
CA LEU A 72 -3.93 -2.92 -12.53
C LEU A 72 -2.55 -2.28 -12.73
N LYS A 73 -1.53 -2.93 -12.22
CA LYS A 73 -0.15 -2.48 -12.35
C LYS A 73 0.33 -2.51 -13.80
N GLU A 74 -0.08 -3.51 -14.56
CA GLU A 74 0.24 -3.61 -15.98
C GLU A 74 -0.44 -2.52 -16.80
N LYS A 75 -1.72 -2.24 -16.51
CA LYS A 75 -2.49 -1.22 -17.23
C LYS A 75 -2.07 0.19 -16.85
N PHE A 76 -1.63 0.40 -15.62
CA PHE A 76 -1.24 1.70 -15.11
C PHE A 76 0.14 1.60 -14.46
N PRO A 77 1.21 1.53 -15.28
CA PRO A 77 2.57 1.30 -14.75
C PRO A 77 3.08 2.37 -13.79
N SER A 78 2.51 3.56 -13.84
CA SER A 78 2.90 4.66 -12.95
C SER A 78 2.19 4.63 -11.60
N ILE A 79 1.30 3.66 -11.37
CA ILE A 79 0.58 3.57 -10.10
C ILE A 79 1.55 3.27 -8.96
N THR A 80 1.41 4.01 -7.85
CA THR A 80 2.30 3.85 -6.70
C THR A 80 1.85 2.68 -5.81
N PRO A 81 2.74 2.17 -4.93
CA PRO A 81 2.35 1.14 -3.97
C PRO A 81 1.15 1.53 -3.11
N ASN A 82 1.10 2.78 -2.65
CA ASN A 82 -0.03 3.26 -1.86
C ASN A 82 -1.31 3.30 -2.66
N GLU A 83 -1.22 3.67 -3.93
CA GLU A 83 -2.38 3.69 -4.83
C GLU A 83 -2.88 2.27 -5.12
N LEU A 84 -1.97 1.29 -5.21
CA LEU A 84 -2.34 -0.11 -5.33
C LEU A 84 -3.09 -0.61 -4.08
N LYS A 85 -2.59 -0.29 -2.90
CA LYS A 85 -3.25 -0.63 -1.64
C LYS A 85 -4.65 -0.02 -1.57
N LEU A 86 -4.74 1.27 -1.89
CA LEU A 86 -6.01 1.97 -1.92
C LEU A 86 -6.99 1.31 -2.89
N SER A 87 -6.52 0.96 -4.08
CA SER A 87 -7.34 0.31 -5.10
C SER A 87 -7.89 -1.03 -4.61
N ALA A 88 -7.05 -1.83 -3.97
CA ALA A 88 -7.48 -3.13 -3.43
C ALA A 88 -8.54 -2.96 -2.34
N TYR A 89 -8.32 -2.01 -1.43
CA TYR A 89 -9.28 -1.75 -0.35
C TYR A 89 -10.61 -1.21 -0.90
N LEU A 90 -10.55 -0.33 -1.90
CA LEU A 90 -11.75 0.18 -2.56
C LEU A 90 -12.51 -0.93 -3.28
N ARG A 91 -11.80 -1.84 -3.93
CA ARG A 91 -12.40 -2.99 -4.60
C ARG A 91 -13.12 -3.91 -3.61
N MET A 92 -12.65 -3.96 -2.37
CA MET A 92 -13.31 -4.70 -1.30
C MET A 92 -14.50 -3.94 -0.71
N ASN A 93 -14.79 -2.77 -1.25
CA ASN A 93 -15.89 -1.89 -0.82
C ASN A 93 -15.75 -1.42 0.63
N LEU A 94 -14.52 -1.21 1.07
CA LEU A 94 -14.28 -0.67 2.39
C LEU A 94 -14.63 0.82 2.44
N SER A 95 -15.10 1.28 3.60
CA SER A 95 -15.41 2.67 3.80
C SER A 95 -14.15 3.53 3.87
N THR A 96 -14.29 4.83 3.64
CA THR A 96 -13.17 5.77 3.77
C THR A 96 -12.54 5.69 5.15
N LYS A 97 -13.36 5.55 6.19
CA LYS A 97 -12.88 5.44 7.57
C LYS A 97 -12.08 4.16 7.80
N GLU A 98 -12.56 3.03 7.28
CA GLU A 98 -11.85 1.76 7.37
C GLU A 98 -10.50 1.82 6.65
N ILE A 99 -10.49 2.41 5.45
CA ILE A 99 -9.26 2.56 4.66
C ILE A 99 -8.27 3.46 5.39
N ALA A 100 -8.76 4.56 5.99
CA ALA A 100 -7.91 5.47 6.77
C ALA A 100 -7.18 4.72 7.89
N GLN A 101 -7.89 3.84 8.59
CA GLN A 101 -7.31 3.04 9.66
C GLN A 101 -6.28 2.04 9.12
N LEU A 102 -6.60 1.35 8.03
CA LEU A 102 -5.70 0.36 7.44
C LEU A 102 -4.42 0.99 6.88
N MET A 103 -4.53 2.16 6.29
CA MET A 103 -3.39 2.87 5.71
C MET A 103 -2.67 3.77 6.71
N ASN A 104 -3.22 3.88 7.92
CA ASN A 104 -2.68 4.75 8.98
C ASN A 104 -2.54 6.20 8.52
N ILE A 105 -3.58 6.71 7.89
CA ILE A 105 -3.67 8.12 7.45
C ILE A 105 -5.03 8.68 7.87
N SER A 106 -5.20 9.99 7.71
CA SER A 106 -6.47 10.64 8.02
C SER A 106 -7.54 10.34 6.96
N VAL A 107 -8.80 10.51 7.31
CA VAL A 107 -9.91 10.42 6.35
C VAL A 107 -9.68 11.37 5.19
N ARG A 108 -9.24 12.59 5.48
CA ARG A 108 -8.91 13.57 4.43
C ARG A 108 -7.78 13.07 3.53
N GLY A 109 -6.78 12.40 4.11
CA GLY A 109 -5.69 11.79 3.35
C GLY A 109 -6.21 10.75 2.36
N VAL A 110 -7.19 9.94 2.77
CA VAL A 110 -7.82 8.96 1.88
C VAL A 110 -8.57 9.68 0.76
N GLU A 111 -9.31 10.74 1.05
CA GLU A 111 -10.04 11.50 0.05
C GLU A 111 -9.10 12.09 -1.02
N ILE A 112 -7.98 12.68 -0.57
CA ILE A 112 -6.97 13.22 -1.47
C ILE A 112 -6.36 12.10 -2.32
N SER A 113 -6.07 10.95 -1.71
CA SER A 113 -5.51 9.80 -2.42
C SER A 113 -6.47 9.26 -3.46
N ARG A 114 -7.77 9.23 -3.18
CA ARG A 114 -8.79 8.82 -4.14
C ARG A 114 -8.84 9.76 -5.33
N TYR A 115 -8.75 11.04 -5.09
CA TYR A 115 -8.74 12.04 -6.15
C TYR A 115 -7.54 11.83 -7.08
N ARG A 116 -6.36 11.62 -6.49
CA ARG A 116 -5.13 11.34 -7.26
C ARG A 116 -5.24 10.03 -8.03
N LEU A 117 -5.83 9.03 -7.41
CA LEU A 117 -6.03 7.73 -8.05
C LEU A 117 -6.93 7.87 -9.29
N ARG A 118 -8.05 8.60 -9.18
CA ARG A 118 -8.93 8.86 -10.33
C ARG A 118 -8.17 9.49 -11.50
N LYS A 119 -7.32 10.44 -11.21
CA LYS A 119 -6.49 11.07 -12.23
C LYS A 119 -5.52 10.09 -12.87
N LYS A 120 -4.90 9.26 -12.05
CA LYS A 120 -3.95 8.24 -12.52
C LYS A 120 -4.65 7.23 -13.43
N LEU A 121 -5.88 6.84 -13.09
CA LEU A 121 -6.67 5.90 -13.87
C LEU A 121 -7.34 6.55 -15.10
N GLY A 122 -7.31 7.87 -15.18
CA GLY A 122 -7.89 8.58 -16.32
C GLY A 122 -9.41 8.55 -16.37
N ILE A 123 -10.08 8.41 -15.23
CA ILE A 123 -11.54 8.38 -15.18
C ILE A 123 -12.08 9.72 -14.69
N SER A 124 -13.28 10.08 -15.19
CA SER A 124 -13.95 11.31 -14.79
C SER A 124 -14.67 11.14 -13.45
N SER A 125 -15.11 12.26 -12.86
CA SER A 125 -15.85 12.25 -11.60
C SER A 125 -17.21 11.54 -11.72
N ASP A 126 -17.73 11.37 -12.93
CA ASP A 126 -18.99 10.69 -13.18
C ASP A 126 -18.89 9.17 -13.08
N VAL A 127 -17.67 8.63 -13.20
CA VAL A 127 -17.46 7.19 -13.15
C VAL A 127 -17.34 6.77 -11.70
N ASN A 128 -18.09 5.75 -11.29
CA ASN A 128 -17.99 5.18 -9.95
C ASN A 128 -16.69 4.41 -9.85
N LEU A 129 -15.85 4.80 -8.91
CA LEU A 129 -14.51 4.21 -8.76
C LEU A 129 -14.57 2.73 -8.42
N PHE A 130 -15.48 2.32 -7.53
CA PHE A 130 -15.65 0.91 -7.18
C PHE A 130 -16.03 0.08 -8.41
N ASP A 131 -17.02 0.55 -9.18
CA ASP A 131 -17.45 -0.14 -10.41
C ASP A 131 -16.32 -0.25 -11.43
N PHE A 132 -15.53 0.81 -11.57
CA PHE A 132 -14.38 0.79 -12.47
C PHE A 132 -13.36 -0.26 -12.03
N LEU A 133 -13.06 -0.32 -10.74
CA LEU A 133 -12.07 -1.27 -10.22
C LEU A 133 -12.57 -2.72 -10.35
N ILE A 134 -13.86 -2.95 -10.16
CA ILE A 134 -14.44 -4.28 -10.36
C ILE A 134 -14.31 -4.73 -11.82
N SER A 135 -14.35 -3.79 -12.75
CA SER A 135 -14.23 -4.12 -14.18
C SER A 135 -12.84 -4.61 -14.58
N ILE A 136 -11.84 -4.36 -13.75
CA ILE A 136 -10.46 -4.76 -14.02
C ILE A 136 -10.28 -6.22 -13.62
N LYS A 137 -9.98 -7.08 -14.59
CA LYS A 137 -9.82 -8.52 -14.39
C LYS A 137 -8.63 -9.04 -15.18
N GLY A 138 -8.08 -10.14 -14.69
CA GLY A 138 -7.07 -10.88 -15.42
C GLY A 138 -7.61 -11.37 -16.76
N GLY A 139 -6.79 -11.47 -17.76
CA GLY A 139 -7.14 -11.68 -19.15
C GLY A 139 -7.76 -13.01 -19.50
N ASN A 140 -8.64 -13.51 -18.79
CA ASN A 140 -9.37 -14.71 -19.12
C ASN A 140 -10.85 -14.51 -19.13
N ASN A 141 -10.37 -14.55 -19.07
CA ASN A 141 -11.07 -14.56 -18.93
C ASN A 141 -11.85 -14.26 -19.35
N GLN A 142 -11.76 -14.35 -19.65
CA GLN A 142 -12.28 -14.12 -20.19
C GLN A 142 -12.82 -14.06 -20.50
N SER A 143 -13.05 -14.34 -20.88
CA SER A 143 -13.45 -14.20 -21.30
C SER A 143 -14.03 -14.17 -21.11
N GLY A 144 -14.14 -14.38 -21.17
CA GLY A 144 -14.60 -14.13 -21.31
C GLY A 144 -15.12 -14.15 -20.97
N ASN A 145 -15.24 -14.40 -21.31
CA ASN A 145 -15.54 -14.22 -21.29
C ASN A 145 -16.01 -14.17 -21.24
N MET A 146 -16.21 -14.42 -21.50
CA MET A 146 -16.50 -14.35 -21.83
C MET A 146 -17.06 -14.49 -21.90
N SER A 147 -17.32 -14.68 -22.14
CA SER A 147 -17.62 -14.75 -22.44
C SER A 147 -18.13 -15.09 -22.09
N TYR A 148 -18.56 -15.30 -22.23
CA TYR A 148 -18.68 -15.45 -22.20
C TYR A 148 -19.08 -15.61 -22.04
#